data_0375c32b600837868f6b9b6136886ae5
#
_entry.id   0375c32b600837868f6b9b6136886ae5
#
_cell.length_a   1.000
_cell.length_b   1.000
_cell.length_c   1.000
_cell.angle_alpha   90.00
_cell.angle_beta   90.00
_cell.angle_gamma   90.00
#
_symmetry.space_group_name_H-M   'P 1'
#
loop_
_entity.id
_entity.type
_entity.pdbx_description
1 polymer ?
#
loop_
_entity_poly.entity_id
_entity_poly.type
_entity_poly.pdbx_seq_one_letter_code
_entity_poly.pdbx_strand_id
1 'polypeptide(L)'
;GTWINGVNCSQMTAYEVENLFRQKFQDYSIEVSSRGLDPQTIAGDQIDYQYLSTGEVLKLLQQQKPYEWIKGMYEQKSYTVSENTGYNKTKLQEQLKSLNCAQAENQTAPENAYVAFQDGQFVIVPETEGSKLNIKQAYQVLDAAVESGQTSVNFADTPEAYVSADVTQNDQALQSALEACNNYTRASITYTFGDRTETLDGN
;
A
#
# COMPACT_ATOMS: atom_id res chain seq x y z
N GLY A 1 -11.31 3.03 -40.17
CA GLY A 1 -10.06 3.37 -39.45
C GLY A 1 -9.61 2.27 -38.52
N THR A 2 -8.32 2.21 -38.21
CA THR A 2 -7.73 1.21 -37.27
C THR A 2 -7.55 1.84 -35.90
N TRP A 3 -8.09 1.18 -34.90
CA TRP A 3 -7.95 1.57 -33.50
C TRP A 3 -7.24 0.44 -32.74
N ILE A 4 -6.26 0.80 -31.92
CA ILE A 4 -5.50 -0.15 -31.09
C ILE A 4 -5.54 0.36 -29.66
N ASN A 5 -6.04 -0.46 -28.73
CA ASN A 5 -6.24 -0.10 -27.31
C ASN A 5 -6.98 1.24 -27.11
N GLY A 6 -8.00 1.50 -27.96
CA GLY A 6 -8.78 2.75 -27.90
C GLY A 6 -8.08 3.98 -28.51
N VAL A 7 -6.91 3.83 -29.10
CA VAL A 7 -6.16 4.90 -29.75
C VAL A 7 -6.33 4.79 -31.27
N ASN A 8 -6.59 5.90 -31.95
CA ASN A 8 -6.68 5.94 -33.40
C ASN A 8 -5.28 5.83 -34.02
N CYS A 9 -5.00 4.68 -34.63
CA CYS A 9 -3.74 4.36 -35.31
C CYS A 9 -3.92 4.27 -36.84
N SER A 10 -4.97 4.90 -37.38
CA SER A 10 -5.25 4.88 -38.82
C SER A 10 -4.09 5.51 -39.61
N GLN A 11 -3.66 4.84 -40.68
CA GLN A 11 -2.57 5.25 -41.55
C GLN A 11 -1.18 5.33 -40.91
N MET A 12 -1.03 4.81 -39.68
CA MET A 12 0.26 4.74 -38.98
C MET A 12 1.00 3.46 -39.36
N THR A 13 2.31 3.55 -39.43
CA THR A 13 3.23 2.41 -39.49
C THR A 13 3.32 1.74 -38.10
N ALA A 14 3.80 0.49 -38.03
CA ALA A 14 4.06 -0.19 -36.77
C ALA A 14 5.00 0.62 -35.86
N TYR A 15 6.00 1.24 -36.44
CA TYR A 15 6.94 2.08 -35.70
C TYR A 15 6.29 3.32 -35.09
N GLU A 16 5.41 3.98 -35.83
CA GLU A 16 4.68 5.15 -35.33
C GLU A 16 3.71 4.78 -34.20
N VAL A 17 3.02 3.64 -34.33
CA VAL A 17 2.15 3.13 -33.27
C VAL A 17 2.93 2.78 -32.01
N GLU A 18 4.07 2.09 -32.16
CA GLU A 18 4.93 1.77 -31.01
C GLU A 18 5.53 3.01 -30.35
N ASN A 19 5.90 4.03 -31.14
CA ASN A 19 6.37 5.30 -30.61
C ASN A 19 5.27 6.05 -29.84
N LEU A 20 4.05 6.00 -30.34
CA LEU A 20 2.89 6.58 -29.67
C LEU A 20 2.63 5.90 -28.31
N PHE A 21 2.75 4.57 -28.25
CA PHE A 21 2.68 3.86 -26.97
C PHE A 21 3.87 4.21 -26.06
N ARG A 22 5.10 4.26 -26.56
CA ARG A 22 6.24 4.70 -25.75
C ARG A 22 6.01 6.09 -25.16
N GLN A 23 5.50 7.05 -25.94
CA GLN A 23 5.18 8.39 -25.45
C GLN A 23 4.10 8.37 -24.35
N LYS A 24 3.06 7.55 -24.51
CA LYS A 24 2.00 7.38 -23.48
C LYS A 24 2.58 6.98 -22.13
N PHE A 25 3.64 6.17 -22.10
CA PHE A 25 4.28 5.69 -20.86
C PHE A 25 5.44 6.57 -20.38
N GLN A 26 5.88 7.55 -21.15
CA GLN A 26 6.93 8.49 -20.71
C GLN A 26 6.47 9.40 -19.58
N ASP A 27 5.19 9.73 -19.54
CA ASP A 27 4.59 10.59 -18.51
C ASP A 27 4.06 9.80 -17.31
N TYR A 28 4.42 8.51 -17.21
CA TYR A 28 4.02 7.70 -16.06
C TYR A 28 4.58 8.28 -14.78
N SER A 29 3.73 8.36 -13.78
CA SER A 29 4.11 8.65 -12.41
C SER A 29 3.17 7.96 -11.45
N ILE A 30 3.65 7.65 -10.27
CA ILE A 30 2.84 7.09 -9.20
C ILE A 30 2.90 7.98 -7.96
N GLU A 31 1.74 8.40 -7.49
CA GLU A 31 1.58 9.14 -6.25
C GLU A 31 1.52 8.16 -5.08
N VAL A 32 2.35 8.38 -4.08
CA VAL A 32 2.44 7.56 -2.87
C VAL A 32 1.95 8.38 -1.68
N SER A 33 0.83 7.96 -1.10
CA SER A 33 0.26 8.52 0.12
C SER A 33 0.63 7.67 1.33
N SER A 34 0.78 8.30 2.49
CA SER A 34 1.15 7.65 3.74
C SER A 34 0.50 8.33 4.94
N ARG A 35 0.59 7.71 6.13
CA ARG A 35 0.03 8.25 7.36
C ARG A 35 0.72 9.56 7.76
N GLY A 36 -0.06 10.63 7.92
CA GLY A 36 0.39 11.89 8.52
C GLY A 36 1.33 12.74 7.68
N LEU A 37 1.56 12.40 6.42
CA LEU A 37 2.44 13.13 5.51
C LEU A 37 1.71 13.44 4.20
N ASP A 38 2.14 14.52 3.55
CA ASP A 38 1.68 14.86 2.21
C ASP A 38 2.12 13.80 1.20
N PRO A 39 1.29 13.51 0.18
CA PRO A 39 1.65 12.59 -0.89
C PRO A 39 2.92 13.00 -1.63
N GLN A 40 3.70 12.02 -2.04
CA GLN A 40 4.88 12.23 -2.88
C GLN A 40 4.78 11.42 -4.16
N THR A 41 5.36 11.95 -5.23
CA THR A 41 5.30 11.33 -6.56
C THR A 41 6.64 10.72 -6.93
N ILE A 42 6.61 9.50 -7.43
CA ILE A 42 7.74 8.86 -8.10
C ILE A 42 7.47 8.95 -9.60
N ALA A 43 8.33 9.64 -10.34
CA ALA A 43 8.23 9.75 -11.80
C ALA A 43 8.75 8.47 -12.47
N GLY A 44 8.19 8.14 -13.62
CA GLY A 44 8.56 6.93 -14.37
C GLY A 44 10.02 6.90 -14.79
N ASP A 45 10.61 8.03 -15.13
CA ASP A 45 12.02 8.15 -15.50
C ASP A 45 12.97 7.81 -14.34
N GLN A 46 12.55 8.05 -13.08
CA GLN A 46 13.32 7.70 -11.89
C GLN A 46 13.44 6.18 -11.66
N ILE A 47 12.56 5.40 -12.28
CA ILE A 47 12.52 3.93 -12.16
C ILE A 47 12.73 3.23 -13.50
N ASP A 48 13.16 3.94 -14.55
CA ASP A 48 13.27 3.44 -15.93
C ASP A 48 11.96 2.79 -16.43
N TYR A 49 10.81 3.38 -16.09
CA TYR A 49 9.52 2.85 -16.53
C TYR A 49 9.36 3.05 -18.05
N GLN A 50 9.10 1.97 -18.76
CA GLN A 50 9.06 1.99 -20.22
C GLN A 50 8.07 0.98 -20.80
N TYR A 51 7.57 1.28 -21.99
CA TYR A 51 6.85 0.33 -22.82
C TYR A 51 7.79 -0.72 -23.40
N LEU A 52 7.42 -1.99 -23.26
CA LEU A 52 8.12 -3.13 -23.84
C LEU A 52 7.34 -3.64 -25.05
N SER A 53 7.89 -3.45 -26.25
CA SER A 53 7.27 -3.96 -27.48
C SER A 53 7.25 -5.49 -27.47
N THR A 54 6.07 -6.07 -27.69
CA THR A 54 5.89 -7.52 -27.86
C THR A 54 5.94 -7.94 -29.32
N GLY A 55 6.02 -6.98 -30.24
CA GLY A 55 5.90 -7.21 -31.69
C GLY A 55 4.46 -7.53 -32.15
N GLU A 56 3.47 -7.49 -31.27
CA GLU A 56 2.06 -7.75 -31.61
C GLU A 56 1.52 -6.70 -32.58
N VAL A 57 1.90 -5.42 -32.40
CA VAL A 57 1.53 -4.33 -33.32
C VAL A 57 2.01 -4.62 -34.73
N LEU A 58 3.26 -5.06 -34.88
CA LEU A 58 3.81 -5.41 -36.20
C LEU A 58 3.06 -6.59 -36.83
N LYS A 59 2.79 -7.65 -36.05
CA LYS A 59 2.03 -8.83 -36.52
C LYS A 59 0.63 -8.44 -36.95
N LEU A 60 -0.06 -7.61 -36.18
CA LEU A 60 -1.40 -7.14 -36.46
C LEU A 60 -1.44 -6.35 -37.79
N LEU A 61 -0.49 -5.46 -38.01
CA LEU A 61 -0.42 -4.68 -39.24
C LEU A 61 -0.03 -5.53 -40.47
N GLN A 62 0.83 -6.53 -40.30
CA GLN A 62 1.19 -7.48 -41.36
C GLN A 62 0.02 -8.37 -41.80
N GLN A 63 -0.95 -8.63 -40.88
CA GLN A 63 -2.14 -9.40 -41.21
C GLN A 63 -3.20 -8.59 -41.98
N GLN A 64 -3.05 -7.25 -42.06
CA GLN A 64 -3.97 -6.41 -42.82
C GLN A 64 -3.71 -6.59 -44.31
N LYS A 65 -4.72 -7.01 -45.06
CA LYS A 65 -4.61 -7.21 -46.50
C LYS A 65 -4.73 -5.86 -47.23
N PRO A 66 -3.79 -5.53 -48.14
CA PRO A 66 -3.76 -4.23 -48.82
C PRO A 66 -5.03 -3.85 -49.58
N TYR A 67 -5.85 -4.83 -50.01
CA TYR A 67 -7.08 -4.55 -50.73
C TYR A 67 -8.32 -4.32 -49.82
N GLU A 68 -8.19 -4.55 -48.52
CA GLU A 68 -9.25 -4.28 -47.54
C GLU A 68 -9.27 -2.83 -47.05
N TRP A 69 -8.26 -2.03 -47.44
CA TRP A 69 -8.15 -0.63 -47.03
C TRP A 69 -9.34 0.22 -47.52
N ILE A 70 -9.92 -0.10 -48.70
CA ILE A 70 -11.11 0.58 -49.22
C ILE A 70 -12.33 0.36 -48.33
N LYS A 71 -12.49 -0.84 -47.79
CA LYS A 71 -13.55 -1.14 -46.82
C LYS A 71 -13.30 -0.47 -45.48
N GLY A 72 -12.01 -0.41 -45.05
CA GLY A 72 -11.57 0.24 -43.82
C GLY A 72 -11.77 1.75 -43.79
N MET A 73 -12.02 2.42 -44.93
CA MET A 73 -12.42 3.84 -44.93
C MET A 73 -13.82 4.06 -44.35
N TYR A 74 -14.69 3.06 -44.40
CA TYR A 74 -16.08 3.13 -43.92
C TYR A 74 -16.32 2.31 -42.63
N GLU A 75 -15.41 1.41 -42.28
CA GLU A 75 -15.52 0.56 -41.11
C GLU A 75 -14.41 0.90 -40.09
N GLN A 76 -14.80 1.00 -38.82
CA GLN A 76 -13.88 1.13 -37.70
C GLN A 76 -13.49 -0.27 -37.21
N LYS A 77 -12.22 -0.63 -37.29
CA LYS A 77 -11.69 -1.88 -36.74
C LYS A 77 -10.95 -1.58 -35.45
N SER A 78 -11.38 -2.21 -34.37
CA SER A 78 -10.74 -2.09 -33.05
C SER A 78 -9.97 -3.36 -32.70
N TYR A 79 -8.75 -3.20 -32.24
CA TYR A 79 -7.88 -4.28 -31.81
C TYR A 79 -7.37 -4.02 -30.41
N THR A 80 -7.09 -5.10 -29.69
CA THR A 80 -6.42 -5.05 -28.39
C THR A 80 -5.07 -5.74 -28.52
N VAL A 81 -4.02 -5.08 -28.09
CA VAL A 81 -2.66 -5.62 -27.96
C VAL A 81 -2.21 -5.52 -26.52
N SER A 82 -1.31 -6.40 -26.10
CA SER A 82 -0.76 -6.38 -24.76
C SER A 82 0.13 -5.14 -24.57
N GLU A 83 -0.20 -4.31 -23.60
CA GLU A 83 0.63 -3.18 -23.17
C GLU A 83 1.59 -3.69 -22.07
N ASN A 84 2.70 -4.28 -22.47
CA ASN A 84 3.70 -4.70 -21.51
C ASN A 84 4.59 -3.51 -21.13
N THR A 85 4.79 -3.36 -19.83
CA THR A 85 5.67 -2.34 -19.27
C THR A 85 6.81 -3.01 -18.51
N GLY A 86 7.92 -2.32 -18.40
CA GLY A 86 9.06 -2.74 -17.61
C GLY A 86 9.61 -1.57 -16.82
N TYR A 87 10.21 -1.86 -15.69
CA TYR A 87 10.86 -0.88 -14.83
C TYR A 87 11.99 -1.52 -14.03
N ASN A 88 12.83 -0.68 -13.45
CA ASN A 88 13.97 -1.12 -12.66
C ASN A 88 13.57 -1.28 -11.18
N LYS A 89 13.45 -2.52 -10.72
CA LYS A 89 13.05 -2.86 -9.35
C LYS A 89 14.02 -2.33 -8.29
N THR A 90 15.30 -2.27 -8.60
CA THR A 90 16.31 -1.70 -7.68
C THR A 90 16.11 -0.19 -7.51
N LYS A 91 15.91 0.53 -8.61
CA LYS A 91 15.61 1.96 -8.56
C LYS A 91 14.29 2.24 -7.85
N LEU A 92 13.25 1.42 -8.06
CA LEU A 92 11.98 1.55 -7.34
C LEU A 92 12.19 1.42 -5.83
N GLN A 93 13.02 0.45 -5.40
CA GLN A 93 13.36 0.28 -3.98
C GLN A 93 14.15 1.47 -3.41
N GLU A 94 15.04 2.04 -4.21
CA GLU A 94 15.80 3.26 -3.84
C GLU A 94 14.86 4.46 -3.72
N GLN A 95 13.93 4.63 -4.66
CA GLN A 95 12.93 5.69 -4.61
C GLN A 95 12.03 5.56 -3.37
N LEU A 96 11.53 4.36 -3.06
CA LEU A 96 10.76 4.14 -1.83
C LEU A 96 11.54 4.58 -0.59
N LYS A 97 12.82 4.22 -0.49
CA LYS A 97 13.67 4.61 0.65
C LYS A 97 13.92 6.11 0.72
N SER A 98 13.83 6.83 -0.39
CA SER A 98 14.02 8.29 -0.44
C SER A 98 12.75 9.08 -0.08
N LEU A 99 11.57 8.44 -0.07
CA LEU A 99 10.34 9.09 0.32
C LEU A 99 10.36 9.56 1.78
N ASN A 100 9.68 10.66 2.07
CA ASN A 100 9.59 11.22 3.43
C ASN A 100 9.04 10.22 4.44
N CYS A 101 8.08 9.39 4.03
CA CYS A 101 7.50 8.35 4.89
C CYS A 101 8.48 7.23 5.26
N ALA A 102 9.57 7.07 4.51
CA ALA A 102 10.62 6.10 4.81
C ALA A 102 11.76 6.69 5.66
N GLN A 103 11.79 8.01 5.88
CA GLN A 103 12.81 8.66 6.70
C GLN A 103 12.52 8.51 8.19
N ALA A 104 13.53 8.15 8.96
CA ALA A 104 13.37 7.84 10.39
C ALA A 104 12.81 9.02 11.21
N GLU A 105 13.17 10.25 10.84
CA GLU A 105 12.71 11.47 11.50
C GLU A 105 11.21 11.75 11.33
N ASN A 106 10.59 11.16 10.32
CA ASN A 106 9.16 11.31 10.01
C ASN A 106 8.32 10.12 10.49
N GLN A 107 8.97 9.14 11.15
CA GLN A 107 8.32 7.92 11.59
C GLN A 107 8.09 7.91 13.10
N THR A 108 6.89 7.46 13.49
CA THR A 108 6.55 7.17 14.89
C THR A 108 6.42 5.66 15.04
N ALA A 109 7.11 5.09 16.03
CA ALA A 109 6.94 3.68 16.35
C ALA A 109 5.54 3.42 16.93
N PRO A 110 4.94 2.24 16.71
CA PRO A 110 3.74 1.84 17.41
C PRO A 110 4.03 1.67 18.91
N GLU A 111 3.03 1.89 19.74
CA GLU A 111 3.11 1.62 21.17
C GLU A 111 2.26 0.40 21.52
N ASN A 112 2.76 -0.45 22.38
CA ASN A 112 2.03 -1.65 22.83
C ASN A 112 0.88 -1.31 23.74
N ALA A 113 -0.18 -2.11 23.71
CA ALA A 113 -1.21 -2.08 24.73
C ALA A 113 -0.63 -2.48 26.09
N TYR A 114 -1.15 -1.89 27.15
CA TYR A 114 -0.71 -2.17 28.53
C TYR A 114 -1.85 -2.02 29.55
N VAL A 115 -1.67 -2.60 30.72
CA VAL A 115 -2.61 -2.45 31.84
C VAL A 115 -2.24 -1.22 32.64
N ALA A 116 -3.21 -0.33 32.90
CA ALA A 116 -3.06 0.86 33.70
C ALA A 116 -4.13 0.91 34.81
N PHE A 117 -3.82 1.52 35.94
CA PHE A 117 -4.79 1.79 36.99
C PHE A 117 -5.42 3.16 36.74
N GLN A 118 -6.75 3.19 36.54
CA GLN A 118 -7.52 4.40 36.29
C GLN A 118 -8.85 4.32 37.03
N ASP A 119 -9.23 5.40 37.70
CA ASP A 119 -10.51 5.55 38.37
C ASP A 119 -10.87 4.39 39.33
N GLY A 120 -9.88 3.89 40.07
CA GLY A 120 -10.08 2.83 41.08
C GLY A 120 -10.10 1.40 40.53
N GLN A 121 -9.80 1.20 39.25
CA GLN A 121 -9.72 -0.12 38.60
C GLN A 121 -8.60 -0.23 37.62
N PHE A 122 -8.17 -1.44 37.32
CA PHE A 122 -7.24 -1.68 36.19
C PHE A 122 -8.00 -1.76 34.90
N VAL A 123 -7.47 -1.09 33.87
CA VAL A 123 -8.03 -1.07 32.52
C VAL A 123 -6.90 -1.35 31.52
N ILE A 124 -7.24 -1.87 30.34
CA ILE A 124 -6.30 -1.93 29.22
C ILE A 124 -6.31 -0.58 28.51
N VAL A 125 -5.13 0.01 28.39
CA VAL A 125 -4.87 1.10 27.44
C VAL A 125 -4.53 0.45 26.12
N PRO A 126 -5.31 0.69 25.05
CA PRO A 126 -5.07 0.09 23.74
C PRO A 126 -3.72 0.48 23.17
N GLU A 127 -3.22 -0.35 22.26
CA GLU A 127 -2.09 -0.04 21.42
C GLU A 127 -2.34 1.20 20.56
N THR A 128 -1.29 1.94 20.22
CA THR A 128 -1.35 3.01 19.24
C THR A 128 -0.64 2.60 17.96
N GLU A 129 -1.28 2.89 16.83
CA GLU A 129 -0.68 2.65 15.53
C GLU A 129 0.37 3.72 15.25
N GLY A 130 1.56 3.27 14.81
CA GLY A 130 2.61 4.16 14.37
C GLY A 130 2.53 4.50 12.88
N SER A 131 3.49 5.31 12.45
CA SER A 131 3.75 5.59 11.03
C SER A 131 5.04 4.95 10.52
N LYS A 132 5.69 4.12 11.33
CA LYS A 132 6.92 3.42 10.94
C LYS A 132 6.63 2.38 9.87
N LEU A 133 7.24 2.56 8.67
CA LEU A 133 7.07 1.63 7.57
C LEU A 133 7.78 0.30 7.81
N ASN A 134 7.09 -0.78 7.45
CA ASN A 134 7.71 -2.05 7.13
C ASN A 134 8.19 -1.98 5.67
N ILE A 135 9.45 -1.60 5.45
CA ILE A 135 9.99 -1.32 4.12
C ILE A 135 9.80 -2.49 3.14
N LYS A 136 9.88 -3.74 3.64
CA LYS A 136 9.68 -4.91 2.80
C LYS A 136 8.24 -5.01 2.29
N GLN A 137 7.27 -4.83 3.16
CA GLN A 137 5.85 -4.91 2.80
C GLN A 137 5.42 -3.68 1.97
N ALA A 138 5.86 -2.48 2.37
CA ALA A 138 5.61 -1.26 1.60
C ALA A 138 6.17 -1.37 0.18
N TYR A 139 7.36 -1.97 0.02
CA TYR A 139 7.92 -2.23 -1.31
C TYR A 139 7.04 -3.21 -2.11
N GLN A 140 6.55 -4.30 -1.52
CA GLN A 140 5.70 -5.26 -2.22
C GLN A 140 4.39 -4.60 -2.71
N VAL A 141 3.79 -3.75 -1.89
CA VAL A 141 2.58 -2.99 -2.26
C VAL A 141 2.87 -2.02 -3.40
N LEU A 142 3.97 -1.27 -3.32
CA LEU A 142 4.39 -0.34 -4.35
C LEU A 142 4.76 -1.05 -5.66
N ASP A 143 5.51 -2.16 -5.59
CA ASP A 143 5.92 -2.98 -6.75
C ASP A 143 4.70 -3.50 -7.50
N ALA A 144 3.70 -4.04 -6.78
CA ALA A 144 2.45 -4.52 -7.35
C ALA A 144 1.62 -3.39 -8.02
N ALA A 145 1.60 -2.21 -7.41
CA ALA A 145 0.92 -1.04 -7.97
C ALA A 145 1.59 -0.58 -9.28
N VAL A 146 2.91 -0.48 -9.30
CA VAL A 146 3.69 -0.11 -10.51
C VAL A 146 3.55 -1.18 -11.61
N GLU A 147 3.63 -2.47 -11.26
CA GLU A 147 3.48 -3.59 -12.19
C GLU A 147 2.10 -3.61 -12.86
N SER A 148 1.07 -3.23 -12.12
CA SER A 148 -0.30 -3.10 -12.65
C SER A 148 -0.60 -1.77 -13.33
N GLY A 149 0.39 -0.87 -13.43
CA GLY A 149 0.25 0.44 -14.08
C GLY A 149 -0.62 1.43 -13.33
N GLN A 150 -0.80 1.25 -12.01
CA GLN A 150 -1.51 2.21 -11.17
C GLN A 150 -0.74 3.52 -11.07
N THR A 151 -1.46 4.63 -10.96
CA THR A 151 -0.90 5.97 -10.84
C THR A 151 -0.97 6.54 -9.43
N SER A 152 -1.53 5.77 -8.49
CA SER A 152 -1.57 6.11 -7.08
C SER A 152 -1.56 4.86 -6.21
N VAL A 153 -0.93 4.96 -5.05
CA VAL A 153 -0.94 3.95 -3.99
C VAL A 153 -1.03 4.65 -2.64
N ASN A 154 -1.88 4.11 -1.76
CA ASN A 154 -2.04 4.65 -0.43
C ASN A 154 -1.62 3.61 0.61
N PHE A 155 -0.47 3.80 1.24
CA PHE A 155 -0.02 2.94 2.31
C PHE A 155 -0.93 3.01 3.54
N ALA A 156 -1.61 4.15 3.80
CA ALA A 156 -2.51 4.26 4.94
C ALA A 156 -3.68 3.27 4.90
N ASP A 157 -4.09 2.85 3.69
CA ASP A 157 -5.13 1.86 3.48
C ASP A 157 -4.60 0.41 3.53
N THR A 158 -3.29 0.23 3.76
CA THR A 158 -2.61 -1.06 3.77
C THR A 158 -1.85 -1.22 5.10
N PRO A 159 -2.52 -1.73 6.16
CA PRO A 159 -1.92 -1.86 7.49
C PRO A 159 -0.59 -2.61 7.50
N GLU A 160 -0.43 -3.61 6.63
CA GLU A 160 0.78 -4.43 6.48
C GLU A 160 2.01 -3.62 6.02
N ALA A 161 1.78 -2.45 5.40
CA ALA A 161 2.87 -1.55 5.01
C ALA A 161 3.56 -0.89 6.22
N TYR A 162 2.97 -1.02 7.41
CA TYR A 162 3.52 -0.46 8.66
C TYR A 162 3.94 -1.54 9.63
N VAL A 163 4.79 -1.14 10.57
CA VAL A 163 5.14 -1.97 11.73
C VAL A 163 3.95 -1.94 12.70
N SER A 164 3.47 -3.11 13.08
CA SER A 164 2.40 -3.26 14.08
C SER A 164 2.97 -3.28 15.50
N ALA A 165 2.14 -2.97 16.48
CA ALA A 165 2.47 -3.20 17.89
C ALA A 165 2.64 -4.70 18.15
N ASP A 166 3.59 -5.05 19.04
CA ASP A 166 3.85 -6.44 19.43
C ASP A 166 2.76 -6.99 20.36
N VAL A 167 2.15 -6.11 21.17
CA VAL A 167 1.07 -6.45 22.10
C VAL A 167 -0.14 -5.59 21.77
N THR A 168 -1.27 -6.23 21.52
CA THR A 168 -2.55 -5.57 21.24
C THR A 168 -3.50 -5.70 22.42
N GLN A 169 -4.54 -4.89 22.47
CA GLN A 169 -5.60 -4.97 23.49
C GLN A 169 -6.29 -6.35 23.55
N ASN A 170 -6.22 -7.13 22.47
CA ASN A 170 -6.79 -8.46 22.34
C ASN A 170 -5.82 -9.58 22.77
N ASP A 171 -4.61 -9.24 23.20
CA ASP A 171 -3.61 -10.22 23.64
C ASP A 171 -4.10 -10.96 24.89
N GLN A 172 -4.10 -12.30 24.84
CA GLN A 172 -4.62 -13.15 25.89
C GLN A 172 -3.83 -12.99 27.20
N ALA A 173 -2.53 -12.81 27.13
CA ALA A 173 -1.70 -12.61 28.32
C ALA A 173 -2.04 -11.28 29.00
N LEU A 174 -2.29 -10.22 28.22
CA LEU A 174 -2.70 -8.92 28.71
C LEU A 174 -4.08 -8.97 29.37
N GLN A 175 -5.02 -9.68 28.76
CA GLN A 175 -6.37 -9.89 29.32
C GLN A 175 -6.31 -10.66 30.66
N SER A 176 -5.50 -11.72 30.71
CA SER A 176 -5.30 -12.48 31.95
C SER A 176 -4.62 -11.64 33.02
N ALA A 177 -3.69 -10.77 32.69
CA ALA A 177 -3.06 -9.84 33.61
C ALA A 177 -4.08 -8.83 34.15
N LEU A 178 -4.96 -8.29 33.29
CA LEU A 178 -6.03 -7.39 33.72
C LEU A 178 -6.97 -8.06 34.74
N GLU A 179 -7.41 -9.29 34.47
CA GLU A 179 -8.27 -10.05 35.37
C GLU A 179 -7.58 -10.30 36.71
N ALA A 180 -6.30 -10.69 36.71
CA ALA A 180 -5.53 -10.90 37.92
C ALA A 180 -5.42 -9.61 38.75
N CYS A 181 -5.07 -8.48 38.12
CA CYS A 181 -4.97 -7.19 38.79
C CYS A 181 -6.31 -6.75 39.42
N ASN A 182 -7.40 -6.89 38.68
CA ASN A 182 -8.72 -6.51 39.20
C ASN A 182 -9.24 -7.48 40.30
N ASN A 183 -8.81 -8.72 40.30
CA ASN A 183 -9.11 -9.64 41.39
C ASN A 183 -8.40 -9.25 42.70
N TYR A 184 -7.15 -8.76 42.60
CA TYR A 184 -6.46 -8.25 43.78
C TYR A 184 -7.11 -6.98 44.37
N THR A 185 -7.56 -6.04 43.54
CA THR A 185 -8.22 -4.82 44.03
C THR A 185 -9.62 -5.09 44.64
N ARG A 186 -10.25 -6.20 44.25
CA ARG A 186 -11.54 -6.63 44.82
C ARG A 186 -11.39 -7.49 46.08
N ALA A 187 -10.16 -7.88 46.45
CA ALA A 187 -9.91 -8.67 47.64
C ALA A 187 -10.27 -7.85 48.89
N SER A 188 -11.10 -8.43 49.73
CA SER A 188 -11.46 -7.87 51.04
C SER A 188 -11.00 -8.82 52.13
N ILE A 189 -10.17 -8.32 53.05
CA ILE A 189 -9.67 -9.08 54.17
C ILE A 189 -10.32 -8.53 55.41
N THR A 190 -11.11 -9.36 56.08
CA THR A 190 -11.79 -9.00 57.35
C THR A 190 -11.02 -9.61 58.50
N TYR A 191 -10.52 -8.78 59.41
CA TYR A 191 -9.88 -9.19 60.64
C TYR A 191 -10.87 -9.06 61.82
N THR A 192 -10.99 -10.11 62.61
CA THR A 192 -11.83 -10.11 63.83
C THR A 192 -10.95 -10.19 65.05
N PHE A 193 -11.00 -9.17 65.90
CA PHE A 193 -10.27 -9.07 67.15
C PHE A 193 -11.25 -9.01 68.36
N GLY A 194 -11.67 -10.15 68.88
CA GLY A 194 -12.74 -10.21 69.86
C GLY A 194 -14.06 -9.68 69.34
N ASP A 195 -14.54 -8.58 69.83
CA ASP A 195 -15.81 -7.93 69.44
C ASP A 195 -15.57 -6.86 68.27
N ARG A 196 -14.33 -6.66 67.80
CA ARG A 196 -14.02 -5.71 66.77
C ARG A 196 -13.74 -6.42 65.45
N THR A 197 -14.29 -5.86 64.40
CA THR A 197 -14.04 -6.31 63.03
C THR A 197 -13.48 -5.13 62.23
N GLU A 198 -12.36 -5.33 61.59
CA GLU A 198 -11.77 -4.37 60.65
C GLU A 198 -11.67 -5.02 59.28
N THR A 199 -12.07 -4.28 58.25
CA THR A 199 -12.01 -4.74 56.87
C THR A 199 -10.99 -3.91 56.11
N LEU A 200 -10.04 -4.58 55.53
CA LEU A 200 -9.12 -4.04 54.53
C LEU A 200 -9.70 -4.42 53.15
N ASP A 201 -10.09 -3.44 52.38
CA ASP A 201 -10.47 -3.60 50.98
C ASP A 201 -9.46 -2.87 50.05
N GLY A 202 -9.57 -3.13 48.77
CA GLY A 202 -8.65 -2.58 47.78
C GLY A 202 -8.95 -1.13 47.35
N ASN A 203 -9.82 -0.41 48.07
CA ASN A 203 -10.18 1.00 47.82
C ASN A 203 -9.33 1.97 48.64
#